data_6f173c10eb596996d7938d47e42dd2d6
#
_entry.id   6f173c10eb596996d7938d47e42dd2d6
#
_cell.length_a   1.000
_cell.length_b   1.000
_cell.length_c   1.000
_cell.angle_alpha   90.00
_cell.angle_beta   90.00
_cell.angle_gamma   90.00
#
_symmetry.space_group_name_H-M   'P 1'
#
loop_
_entity.id
_entity.type
_entity.pdbx_description
1 polymer ?
#
loop_
_entity_poly.entity_id
_entity_poly.type
_entity_poly.pdbx_seq_one_letter_code
_entity_poly.pdbx_strand_id
1 'polypeptide(L)'
;KKEKKELTTMALAGTKFNSQEGWTKKEIEEQKIVKNEIYNNLMPLCSELSAGETITSQAGNLQHLETLFKGKSNASILEIIDALFPTSAIAGFPKKIALPLISEYEKHDRSFYSGFLGSIENNLAYSFVNLRCLNLKSNQAHIYVGSGLTKDSVPLSEWNEILKKSETMLSALY
;
A
#
# COMPACT_ATOMS: atom_id res chain seq x y z
N LYS A 1 -0.61 -10.59 -7.91
CA LYS A 1 -0.80 -11.95 -8.44
C LYS A 1 0.19 -12.18 -9.58
N LYS A 2 0.85 -13.32 -9.58
CA LYS A 2 1.60 -13.83 -10.74
C LYS A 2 1.14 -15.26 -11.03
N GLU A 3 0.81 -15.52 -12.28
CA GLU A 3 0.41 -16.86 -12.74
C GLU A 3 1.14 -17.16 -14.05
N LYS A 4 2.05 -18.16 -14.02
CA LYS A 4 3.00 -18.40 -15.12
C LYS A 4 3.75 -17.12 -15.49
N LYS A 5 3.50 -16.56 -16.67
CA LYS A 5 4.09 -15.30 -17.15
C LYS A 5 3.21 -14.08 -16.89
N GLU A 6 1.93 -14.28 -16.63
CA GLU A 6 0.97 -13.19 -16.41
C GLU A 6 1.19 -12.57 -15.02
N LEU A 7 1.35 -11.25 -14.98
CA LEU A 7 1.51 -10.46 -13.79
C LEU A 7 0.35 -9.48 -13.67
N THR A 8 -0.24 -9.40 -12.48
CA THR A 8 -1.23 -8.38 -12.13
C THR A 8 -0.86 -7.78 -10.80
N THR A 9 -0.80 -6.46 -10.72
CA THR A 9 -0.63 -5.73 -9.46
C THR A 9 -1.43 -4.42 -9.51
N MET A 10 -1.46 -3.69 -8.41
CA MET A 10 -2.17 -2.42 -8.35
C MET A 10 -1.38 -1.39 -7.55
N ALA A 11 -1.49 -0.13 -7.95
CA ALA A 11 -1.20 1.01 -7.09
C ALA A 11 -2.49 1.39 -6.37
N LEU A 12 -2.45 1.42 -5.06
CA LEU A 12 -3.57 1.79 -4.21
C LEU A 12 -3.07 2.80 -3.18
N ALA A 13 -3.40 4.07 -3.37
CA ALA A 13 -3.00 5.16 -2.48
C ALA A 13 -4.03 6.30 -2.53
N GLY A 14 -3.89 7.23 -1.59
CA GLY A 14 -4.96 8.20 -1.33
C GLY A 14 -6.15 7.53 -0.65
N THR A 15 -6.68 8.17 0.38
CA THR A 15 -7.81 7.65 1.16
C THR A 15 -8.81 8.75 1.43
N LYS A 16 -10.09 8.47 1.26
CA LYS A 16 -11.17 9.34 1.73
C LYS A 16 -12.34 8.55 2.31
N PHE A 17 -13.10 9.21 3.16
CA PHE A 17 -14.21 8.60 3.91
C PHE A 17 -15.59 9.06 3.42
N ASN A 18 -15.64 10.19 2.72
CA ASN A 18 -16.89 10.74 2.21
C ASN A 18 -16.95 10.62 0.69
N SER A 19 -17.93 9.87 0.19
CA SER A 19 -18.12 9.66 -1.24
C SER A 19 -18.60 10.91 -1.99
N GLN A 20 -19.12 11.91 -1.28
CA GLN A 20 -19.60 13.15 -1.89
C GLN A 20 -18.49 14.18 -2.13
N GLU A 21 -17.36 14.07 -1.42
CA GLU A 21 -16.21 14.95 -1.60
C GLU A 21 -15.34 14.46 -2.77
N GLY A 22 -14.84 15.41 -3.57
CA GLY A 22 -13.85 15.14 -4.61
C GLY A 22 -12.52 14.69 -4.03
N TRP A 23 -11.63 14.19 -4.87
CA TRP A 23 -10.25 13.93 -4.49
C TRP A 23 -9.47 15.25 -4.41
N THR A 24 -8.71 15.42 -3.32
CA THR A 24 -7.84 16.59 -3.17
C THR A 24 -6.51 16.40 -3.94
N LYS A 25 -5.76 17.49 -4.06
CA LYS A 25 -4.42 17.42 -4.69
C LYS A 25 -3.47 16.46 -3.95
N LYS A 26 -3.62 16.34 -2.63
CA LYS A 26 -2.82 15.45 -1.79
C LYS A 26 -2.99 13.99 -2.22
N GLU A 27 -4.22 13.48 -2.20
CA GLU A 27 -4.47 12.07 -2.54
C GLU A 27 -4.13 11.74 -4.01
N ILE A 28 -4.38 12.68 -4.91
CA ILE A 28 -4.00 12.54 -6.33
C ILE A 28 -2.48 12.43 -6.48
N GLU A 29 -1.70 13.25 -5.77
CA GLU A 29 -0.24 13.21 -5.82
C GLU A 29 0.31 11.94 -5.18
N GLU A 30 -0.23 11.51 -4.03
CA GLU A 30 0.11 10.23 -3.41
C GLU A 30 -0.07 9.06 -4.38
N GLN A 31 -1.22 8.98 -5.04
CA GLN A 31 -1.50 7.93 -6.03
C GLN A 31 -0.55 7.99 -7.22
N LYS A 32 -0.24 9.19 -7.71
CA LYS A 32 0.68 9.39 -8.83
C LYS A 32 2.10 8.91 -8.51
N ILE A 33 2.59 9.19 -7.31
CA ILE A 33 3.91 8.73 -6.85
C ILE A 33 3.95 7.21 -6.84
N VAL A 34 2.99 6.55 -6.19
CA VAL A 34 2.93 5.09 -6.09
C VAL A 34 2.76 4.43 -7.45
N LYS A 35 1.89 4.97 -8.30
CA LYS A 35 1.68 4.49 -9.68
C LYS A 35 2.96 4.53 -10.49
N ASN A 36 3.66 5.65 -10.50
CA ASN A 36 4.89 5.83 -11.26
C ASN A 36 6.02 4.94 -10.74
N GLU A 37 6.15 4.79 -9.43
CA GLU A 37 7.13 3.91 -8.83
C GLU A 37 6.91 2.46 -9.25
N ILE A 38 5.69 1.94 -9.11
CA ILE A 38 5.35 0.56 -9.50
C ILE A 38 5.64 0.34 -11.00
N TYR A 39 5.23 1.28 -11.85
CA TYR A 39 5.49 1.18 -13.28
C TYR A 39 6.98 1.10 -13.60
N ASN A 40 7.75 2.04 -13.06
CA ASN A 40 9.20 2.12 -13.32
C ASN A 40 9.97 0.91 -12.78
N ASN A 41 9.57 0.37 -11.64
CA ASN A 41 10.22 -0.80 -11.04
C ASN A 41 9.88 -2.10 -11.78
N LEU A 42 8.67 -2.22 -12.35
CA LEU A 42 8.26 -3.41 -13.09
C LEU A 42 8.68 -3.40 -14.55
N MET A 43 8.81 -2.23 -15.16
CA MET A 43 9.14 -2.10 -16.58
C MET A 43 10.38 -2.91 -17.00
N PRO A 44 11.49 -2.94 -16.25
CA PRO A 44 12.67 -3.73 -16.61
C PRO A 44 12.46 -5.26 -16.49
N LEU A 45 11.46 -5.69 -15.73
CA LEU A 45 11.17 -7.11 -15.46
C LEU A 45 10.08 -7.68 -16.38
N CYS A 46 9.43 -6.84 -17.16
CA CYS A 46 8.29 -7.22 -17.99
C CYS A 46 8.63 -7.06 -19.47
N SER A 47 8.24 -8.06 -20.28
CA SER A 47 8.26 -7.92 -21.74
C SER A 47 7.10 -7.05 -22.27
N GLU A 48 6.00 -7.03 -21.53
CA GLU A 48 4.82 -6.21 -21.77
C GLU A 48 4.33 -5.67 -20.41
N LEU A 49 4.01 -4.39 -20.32
CA LEU A 49 3.46 -3.78 -19.12
C LEU A 49 2.48 -2.67 -19.50
N SER A 50 1.27 -2.74 -18.98
CA SER A 50 0.25 -1.71 -19.15
C SER A 50 -0.30 -1.26 -17.82
N ALA A 51 -0.59 0.02 -17.70
CA ALA A 51 -1.32 0.62 -16.59
C ALA A 51 -2.71 1.03 -17.06
N GLY A 52 -3.73 0.62 -16.34
CA GLY A 52 -5.09 1.05 -16.57
C GLY A 52 -5.34 2.51 -16.15
N GLU A 53 -6.57 2.93 -16.30
CA GLU A 53 -7.03 4.21 -15.74
C GLU A 53 -7.03 4.17 -14.21
N THR A 54 -6.84 5.34 -13.61
CA THR A 54 -6.98 5.47 -12.16
C THR A 54 -8.45 5.65 -11.85
N ILE A 55 -8.99 4.74 -11.07
CA ILE A 55 -10.40 4.72 -10.65
C ILE A 55 -10.53 4.91 -9.14
N THR A 56 -11.74 5.22 -8.68
CA THR A 56 -12.09 5.17 -7.27
C THR A 56 -12.53 3.75 -6.91
N SER A 57 -11.85 3.12 -5.96
CA SER A 57 -12.14 1.78 -5.47
C SER A 57 -12.65 1.84 -4.04
N GLN A 58 -13.62 1.00 -3.69
CA GLN A 58 -14.23 0.92 -2.36
C GLN A 58 -13.60 -0.21 -1.55
N ALA A 59 -13.19 0.10 -0.32
CA ALA A 59 -12.68 -0.88 0.64
C ALA A 59 -13.32 -0.67 2.03
N GLY A 60 -14.40 -1.37 2.29
CA GLY A 60 -15.23 -1.15 3.48
C GLY A 60 -15.83 0.27 3.45
N ASN A 61 -15.62 1.04 4.50
CA ASN A 61 -16.09 2.43 4.61
C ASN A 61 -15.13 3.46 3.96
N LEU A 62 -14.05 3.00 3.33
CA LEU A 62 -13.02 3.83 2.74
C LEU A 62 -13.06 3.75 1.22
N GLN A 63 -12.69 4.85 0.58
CA GLN A 63 -12.42 4.91 -0.84
C GLN A 63 -10.93 5.18 -1.07
N HIS A 64 -10.38 4.57 -2.11
CA HIS A 64 -9.00 4.72 -2.54
C HIS A 64 -8.92 5.01 -4.02
N LEU A 65 -7.84 5.67 -4.44
CA LEU A 65 -7.47 5.73 -5.85
C LEU A 65 -6.71 4.46 -6.20
N GLU A 66 -7.16 3.77 -7.23
CA GLU A 66 -6.60 2.50 -7.70
C GLU A 66 -6.18 2.59 -9.16
N THR A 67 -5.00 2.09 -9.47
CA THR A 67 -4.55 1.84 -10.84
C THR A 67 -4.11 0.40 -10.97
N LEU A 68 -4.79 -0.37 -11.82
CA LEU A 68 -4.44 -1.75 -12.11
C LEU A 68 -3.31 -1.82 -13.14
N PHE A 69 -2.33 -2.69 -12.89
CA PHE A 69 -1.27 -3.03 -13.84
C PHE A 69 -1.43 -4.47 -14.32
N LYS A 70 -1.22 -4.66 -15.61
CA LYS A 70 -1.13 -5.99 -16.22
C LYS A 70 0.15 -6.08 -17.04
N GLY A 71 0.83 -7.22 -16.95
CA GLY A 71 2.08 -7.41 -17.66
C GLY A 71 2.42 -8.87 -17.87
N LYS A 72 3.47 -9.09 -18.66
CA LYS A 72 4.09 -10.41 -18.86
C LYS A 72 5.53 -10.37 -18.40
N SER A 73 5.91 -11.30 -17.52
CA SER A 73 7.23 -11.36 -16.94
C SER A 73 7.74 -12.80 -16.83
N ASN A 74 9.01 -13.01 -17.19
CA ASN A 74 9.73 -14.24 -16.90
C ASN A 74 10.45 -14.22 -15.56
N ALA A 75 10.51 -13.06 -14.87
CA ALA A 75 11.10 -12.95 -13.56
C ALA A 75 10.36 -13.83 -12.53
N SER A 76 11.06 -14.34 -11.55
CA SER A 76 10.47 -15.07 -10.44
C SER A 76 9.57 -14.14 -9.59
N ILE A 77 8.71 -14.74 -8.79
CA ILE A 77 7.89 -13.93 -7.85
C ILE A 77 8.75 -13.17 -6.83
N LEU A 78 9.88 -13.72 -6.43
CA LEU A 78 10.80 -13.08 -5.48
C LEU A 78 11.45 -11.84 -6.10
N GLU A 79 11.91 -11.91 -7.36
CA GLU A 79 12.44 -10.75 -8.07
C GLU A 79 11.40 -9.65 -8.24
N ILE A 80 10.14 -10.01 -8.49
CA ILE A 80 9.03 -9.04 -8.59
C ILE A 80 8.74 -8.41 -7.23
N ILE A 81 8.72 -9.20 -6.15
CA ILE A 81 8.53 -8.67 -4.80
C ILE A 81 9.67 -7.74 -4.41
N ASP A 82 10.92 -8.14 -4.68
CA ASP A 82 12.10 -7.33 -4.37
C ASP A 82 12.09 -5.99 -5.10
N ALA A 83 11.67 -5.98 -6.36
CA ALA A 83 11.52 -4.76 -7.14
C ALA A 83 10.42 -3.82 -6.61
N LEU A 84 9.35 -4.38 -6.05
CA LEU A 84 8.21 -3.60 -5.57
C LEU A 84 8.31 -3.21 -4.09
N PHE A 85 8.91 -4.05 -3.26
CA PHE A 85 8.90 -3.89 -1.82
C PHE A 85 10.15 -3.18 -1.28
N PRO A 86 9.98 -2.27 -0.31
CA PRO A 86 8.74 -1.63 0.07
C PRO A 86 8.32 -0.57 -0.94
N THR A 87 7.02 -0.41 -1.18
CA THR A 87 6.52 0.69 -2.04
C THR A 87 6.54 2.03 -1.29
N SER A 88 6.53 3.13 -2.03
CA SER A 88 6.43 4.48 -1.45
C SER A 88 5.18 4.69 -0.61
N ALA A 89 4.11 3.92 -0.86
CA ALA A 89 2.89 3.95 -0.05
C ALA A 89 3.12 3.62 1.44
N ILE A 90 4.18 2.85 1.77
CA ILE A 90 4.53 2.45 3.14
C ILE A 90 5.92 2.92 3.59
N ALA A 91 6.80 3.23 2.65
CA ALA A 91 8.18 3.63 2.89
C ALA A 91 8.43 5.14 2.69
N GLY A 92 7.43 5.87 2.18
CA GLY A 92 7.57 7.26 1.80
C GLY A 92 8.42 7.47 0.53
N PHE A 93 8.49 8.69 0.06
CA PHE A 93 9.22 9.05 -1.16
C PHE A 93 10.00 10.36 -1.00
N PRO A 94 11.27 10.44 -1.46
CA PRO A 94 12.14 9.35 -1.92
C PRO A 94 12.52 8.39 -0.78
N LYS A 95 12.49 7.09 -1.03
CA LYS A 95 12.72 6.05 0.01
C LYS A 95 14.02 6.22 0.80
N LYS A 96 15.11 6.62 0.11
CA LYS A 96 16.42 6.84 0.74
C LYS A 96 16.40 7.90 1.85
N ILE A 97 15.47 8.85 1.78
CA ILE A 97 15.29 9.91 2.78
C ILE A 97 14.20 9.52 3.77
N ALA A 98 13.09 8.99 3.29
CA ALA A 98 11.91 8.73 4.11
C ALA A 98 12.12 7.57 5.10
N LEU A 99 12.76 6.47 4.69
CA LEU A 99 12.99 5.32 5.57
C LEU A 99 13.82 5.64 6.82
N PRO A 100 14.96 6.37 6.75
CA PRO A 100 15.67 6.80 7.94
C PRO A 100 14.81 7.67 8.87
N LEU A 101 14.02 8.61 8.31
CA LEU A 101 13.12 9.44 9.10
C LEU A 101 12.05 8.61 9.80
N ILE A 102 11.42 7.66 9.09
CA ILE A 102 10.45 6.74 9.69
C ILE A 102 11.08 6.00 10.89
N SER A 103 12.29 5.45 10.71
CA SER A 103 13.01 4.75 11.77
C SER A 103 13.37 5.64 12.96
N GLU A 104 13.64 6.92 12.71
CA GLU A 104 13.96 7.90 13.76
C GLU A 104 12.73 8.30 14.57
N TYR A 105 11.60 8.54 13.90
CA TYR A 105 10.40 9.10 14.52
C TYR A 105 9.46 8.05 15.08
N GLU A 106 9.34 6.88 14.45
CA GLU A 106 8.53 5.78 14.99
C GLU A 106 9.22 5.13 16.19
N LYS A 107 8.58 5.17 17.34
CA LYS A 107 9.12 4.64 18.60
C LYS A 107 8.66 3.21 18.91
N HIS A 108 8.13 2.51 17.93
CA HIS A 108 7.64 1.14 18.03
C HIS A 108 8.21 0.27 16.91
N ASP A 109 8.29 -1.02 17.16
CA ASP A 109 8.64 -1.99 16.14
C ASP A 109 7.39 -2.26 15.26
N ARG A 110 7.53 -2.11 13.97
CA ARG A 110 6.47 -2.44 12.99
C ARG A 110 6.19 -3.94 12.93
N SER A 111 7.13 -4.80 13.35
CA SER A 111 7.01 -6.25 13.25
C SER A 111 6.60 -6.66 11.82
N PHE A 112 5.47 -7.31 11.63
CA PHE A 112 4.95 -7.68 10.32
C PHE A 112 4.13 -6.58 9.63
N TYR A 113 3.82 -5.48 10.31
CA TYR A 113 3.11 -4.35 9.71
C TYR A 113 3.94 -3.72 8.59
N SER A 114 3.28 -3.37 7.50
CA SER A 114 3.90 -2.89 6.25
C SER A 114 4.87 -3.87 5.57
N GLY A 115 4.97 -5.11 6.05
CA GLY A 115 5.59 -6.21 5.34
C GLY A 115 4.71 -6.73 4.19
N PHE A 116 5.00 -7.91 3.70
CA PHE A 116 4.11 -8.59 2.75
C PHE A 116 3.81 -10.02 3.22
N LEU A 117 2.67 -10.52 2.82
CA LEU A 117 2.26 -11.90 3.05
C LEU A 117 1.59 -12.46 1.78
N GLY A 118 1.63 -13.77 1.63
CA GLY A 118 1.04 -14.39 0.46
C GLY A 118 1.27 -15.89 0.41
N SER A 119 0.85 -16.49 -0.70
CA SER A 119 1.08 -17.89 -1.01
C SER A 119 1.77 -18.06 -2.35
N ILE A 120 2.58 -19.09 -2.44
CA ILE A 120 3.25 -19.51 -3.69
C ILE A 120 2.95 -21.00 -3.85
N GLU A 121 2.22 -21.34 -4.90
CA GLU A 121 1.86 -22.72 -5.24
C GLU A 121 2.17 -22.96 -6.72
N ASN A 122 3.14 -23.84 -7.02
CA ASN A 122 3.53 -24.14 -8.39
C ASN A 122 3.85 -22.86 -9.20
N ASN A 123 2.96 -22.53 -10.14
CA ASN A 123 3.11 -21.39 -11.04
C ASN A 123 2.18 -20.19 -10.68
N LEU A 124 1.53 -20.26 -9.53
CA LEU A 124 0.60 -19.25 -9.03
C LEU A 124 1.13 -18.65 -7.74
N ALA A 125 1.22 -17.33 -7.68
CA ALA A 125 1.62 -16.61 -6.49
C ALA A 125 0.68 -15.43 -6.24
N TYR A 126 0.33 -15.26 -4.99
CA TYR A 126 -0.36 -14.08 -4.48
C TYR A 126 0.50 -13.44 -3.40
N SER A 127 0.65 -12.13 -3.45
CA SER A 127 1.30 -11.37 -2.39
C SER A 127 0.55 -10.06 -2.15
N PHE A 128 0.39 -9.70 -0.89
CA PHE A 128 -0.31 -8.51 -0.44
C PHE A 128 0.56 -7.78 0.59
N VAL A 129 0.50 -6.46 0.58
CA VAL A 129 1.09 -5.65 1.66
C VAL A 129 0.27 -5.85 2.93
N ASN A 130 0.95 -6.12 4.03
CA ASN A 130 0.31 -6.37 5.33
C ASN A 130 -0.03 -5.05 6.02
N LEU A 131 -1.20 -4.53 5.74
CA LEU A 131 -1.77 -3.32 6.33
C LEU A 131 -3.03 -3.66 7.13
N ARG A 132 -3.44 -2.72 8.00
CA ARG A 132 -4.63 -2.91 8.84
C ARG A 132 -4.59 -4.25 9.55
N CYS A 133 -3.54 -4.46 10.30
CA CYS A 133 -3.32 -5.68 11.06
C CYS A 133 -3.26 -5.38 12.55
N LEU A 134 -3.42 -6.42 13.34
CA LEU A 134 -3.28 -6.34 14.79
C LEU A 134 -2.42 -7.49 15.31
N ASN A 135 -1.79 -7.26 16.44
CA ASN A 135 -1.03 -8.26 17.19
C ASN A 135 -1.71 -8.46 18.54
N LEU A 136 -2.13 -9.69 18.81
CA LEU A 136 -2.72 -10.07 20.10
C LEU A 136 -1.63 -10.60 21.01
N LYS A 137 -1.46 -9.97 22.17
CA LYS A 137 -0.53 -10.41 23.22
C LYS A 137 -1.27 -10.45 24.55
N SER A 138 -1.47 -11.65 25.09
CA SER A 138 -2.21 -11.84 26.36
C SER A 138 -3.57 -11.13 26.31
N ASN A 139 -3.76 -10.08 27.07
CA ASN A 139 -4.99 -9.30 27.18
C ASN A 139 -4.95 -7.97 26.42
N GLN A 140 -4.00 -7.80 25.51
CA GLN A 140 -3.82 -6.55 24.76
C GLN A 140 -3.86 -6.81 23.26
N ALA A 141 -4.52 -5.92 22.52
CA ALA A 141 -4.50 -5.88 21.06
C ALA A 141 -3.72 -4.63 20.60
N HIS A 142 -2.63 -4.83 19.89
CA HIS A 142 -1.87 -3.75 19.28
C HIS A 142 -2.30 -3.62 17.82
N ILE A 143 -2.99 -2.53 17.50
CA ILE A 143 -3.49 -2.26 16.14
C ILE A 143 -2.47 -1.37 15.43
N TYR A 144 -2.05 -1.78 14.23
CA TYR A 144 -1.11 -1.04 13.40
C TYR A 144 -1.86 -0.31 12.29
N VAL A 145 -1.72 1.01 12.26
CA VAL A 145 -2.29 1.90 11.25
C VAL A 145 -1.32 3.03 10.93
N GLY A 146 -1.48 3.66 9.77
CA GLY A 146 -0.65 4.79 9.38
C GLY A 146 -1.30 5.62 8.28
N SER A 147 -0.82 6.84 8.09
CA SER A 147 -1.17 7.73 6.99
C SER A 147 0.06 8.24 6.28
N GLY A 148 -0.11 8.68 5.02
CA GLY A 148 0.94 9.34 4.25
C GLY A 148 1.04 10.82 4.60
N LEU A 149 2.20 11.25 5.09
CA LEU A 149 2.44 12.67 5.38
C LEU A 149 3.06 13.35 4.16
N THR A 150 2.50 14.49 3.77
CA THR A 150 3.00 15.38 2.74
C THR A 150 3.18 16.80 3.32
N LYS A 151 3.79 17.70 2.55
CA LYS A 151 3.92 19.11 2.95
C LYS A 151 2.57 19.80 3.19
N ASP A 152 1.51 19.31 2.58
CA ASP A 152 0.15 19.86 2.67
C ASP A 152 -0.71 19.13 3.70
N SER A 153 -0.13 18.17 4.45
CA SER A 153 -0.85 17.44 5.51
C SER A 153 -1.20 18.36 6.68
N VAL A 154 -2.45 18.24 7.14
CA VAL A 154 -2.95 18.90 8.33
C VAL A 154 -2.97 17.89 9.49
N PRO A 155 -2.21 18.10 10.57
CA PRO A 155 -2.02 17.09 11.64
C PRO A 155 -3.32 16.50 12.19
N LEU A 156 -4.33 17.33 12.42
CA LEU A 156 -5.62 16.86 12.93
C LEU A 156 -6.37 15.98 11.92
N SER A 157 -6.27 16.30 10.64
CA SER A 157 -6.87 15.48 9.57
C SER A 157 -6.19 14.11 9.47
N GLU A 158 -4.85 14.09 9.52
CA GLU A 158 -4.09 12.83 9.52
C GLU A 158 -4.41 11.97 10.74
N TRP A 159 -4.52 12.58 11.91
CA TRP A 159 -4.92 11.88 13.13
C TRP A 159 -6.32 11.27 13.03
N ASN A 160 -7.29 12.02 12.51
CA ASN A 160 -8.63 11.51 12.27
C ASN A 160 -8.65 10.37 11.24
N GLU A 161 -7.79 10.43 10.21
CA GLU A 161 -7.62 9.35 9.25
C GLU A 161 -7.10 8.07 9.93
N ILE A 162 -6.11 8.18 10.80
CA ILE A 162 -5.57 7.05 11.59
C ILE A 162 -6.65 6.44 12.47
N LEU A 163 -7.42 7.24 13.20
CA LEU A 163 -8.52 6.76 14.05
C LEU A 163 -9.55 5.97 13.23
N LYS A 164 -10.00 6.50 12.12
CA LYS A 164 -10.96 5.82 11.25
C LYS A 164 -10.39 4.55 10.61
N LYS A 165 -9.12 4.55 10.22
CA LYS A 165 -8.46 3.32 9.73
C LYS A 165 -8.39 2.24 10.80
N SER A 166 -8.27 2.60 12.08
CA SER A 166 -8.25 1.64 13.19
C SER A 166 -9.61 0.97 13.41
N GLU A 167 -10.72 1.66 13.10
CA GLU A 167 -12.08 1.11 13.21
C GLU A 167 -12.27 -0.19 12.41
N THR A 168 -11.58 -0.31 11.27
CA THR A 168 -11.60 -1.55 10.45
C THR A 168 -11.15 -2.77 11.25
N MET A 169 -10.14 -2.61 12.11
CA MET A 169 -9.63 -3.72 12.94
C MET A 169 -10.44 -3.86 14.22
N LEU A 170 -10.90 -2.76 14.80
CA LEU A 170 -11.77 -2.80 15.97
C LEU A 170 -13.08 -3.54 15.69
N SER A 171 -13.70 -3.30 14.53
CA SER A 171 -14.92 -4.01 14.13
C SER A 171 -14.75 -5.51 13.93
N ALA A 172 -13.54 -6.00 13.82
CA ALA A 172 -13.25 -7.45 13.73
C ALA A 172 -13.08 -8.10 15.11
N LEU A 173 -13.02 -7.31 16.19
CA LEU A 173 -12.87 -7.78 17.56
C LEU A 173 -14.22 -7.89 18.30
N TYR A 174 -15.27 -7.31 17.73
CA TYR A 174 -16.65 -7.29 18.27
C TYR A 174 -17.62 -7.80 17.21
#